data_033cc34bfb4a9eeac9b2415140c70af8
#
_entry.id   033cc34bfb4a9eeac9b2415140c70af8
#
_cell.length_a   1.000
_cell.length_b   1.000
_cell.length_c   1.000
_cell.angle_alpha   90.00
_cell.angle_beta   90.00
_cell.angle_gamma   90.00
#
_symmetry.space_group_name_H-M   'P 1'
#
loop_
_entity.id
_entity.type
_entity.pdbx_description
1 polymer ?
#
loop_
_entity_poly.entity_id
_entity_poly.type
_entity_poly.pdbx_seq_one_letter_code
_entity_poly.pdbx_strand_id
1 'polypeptide(L)'
;MVDLRRELYIEGAHSDHPLKQLLPIAAMVMVDPDAKLNPDAVPDLTTTERELLGALQVFFLNLSRQLDDNVDVEEAIAQGIAELRDAITKEPQLQFPTLALCYKVDGFGKYKQFDHYRYLAHTEQQVIVYVEIEDFSSKLNENGEWVTQLAQQVTIYSDRDGIPVWRSGDMQVATDRSRKKRHDFFLLQIITIPKALSVGKYHLKVHVRDELSGAEAEDAIEFEMVADPKLAVRMP
;
A
#
# COMPACT_ATOMS: atom_id res chain seq x y z
N MET A 1 5.01 28.79 21.78
CA MET A 1 4.26 27.84 20.92
C MET A 1 5.14 27.07 19.93
N VAL A 2 6.14 27.72 19.30
CA VAL A 2 7.04 27.06 18.32
C VAL A 2 7.82 25.88 18.91
N ASP A 3 8.30 26.00 20.15
CA ASP A 3 9.07 24.94 20.82
C ASP A 3 8.23 23.68 21.11
N LEU A 4 7.04 23.84 21.68
CA LEU A 4 6.17 22.71 22.02
C LEU A 4 5.76 21.93 20.77
N ARG A 5 5.47 22.60 19.66
CA ARG A 5 5.14 21.97 18.37
C ARG A 5 6.31 21.13 17.84
N ARG A 6 7.54 21.67 17.94
CA ARG A 6 8.74 20.97 17.48
C ARG A 6 9.04 19.75 18.33
N GLU A 7 8.87 19.84 19.65
CA GLU A 7 9.05 18.70 20.55
C GLU A 7 8.01 17.61 20.29
N LEU A 8 6.74 17.96 20.21
CA LEU A 8 5.66 17.01 19.90
C LEU A 8 5.85 16.34 18.52
N TYR A 9 6.35 17.08 17.54
CA TYR A 9 6.64 16.52 16.22
C TYR A 9 7.79 15.51 16.27
N ILE A 10 8.90 15.84 16.95
CA ILE A 10 10.05 14.96 17.06
C ILE A 10 9.72 13.70 17.86
N GLU A 11 8.99 13.82 18.96
CA GLU A 11 8.54 12.68 19.77
C GLU A 11 7.51 11.84 19.01
N GLY A 12 6.58 12.49 18.30
CA GLY A 12 5.52 11.83 17.56
C GLY A 12 6.02 11.01 16.37
N ALA A 13 6.98 11.56 15.63
CA ALA A 13 7.50 10.92 14.43
C ALA A 13 8.29 9.61 14.68
N HIS A 14 8.72 9.37 15.93
CA HIS A 14 9.51 8.19 16.29
C HIS A 14 8.80 7.30 17.32
N SER A 15 7.50 7.47 17.52
CA SER A 15 6.73 6.72 18.51
C SER A 15 6.10 5.45 17.93
N ASP A 16 5.81 4.49 18.81
CA ASP A 16 5.03 3.29 18.45
C ASP A 16 3.58 3.62 18.00
N HIS A 17 3.11 4.86 18.23
CA HIS A 17 1.79 5.36 17.85
C HIS A 17 1.88 6.81 17.34
N PRO A 18 2.48 7.06 16.16
CA PRO A 18 2.74 8.40 15.67
C PRO A 18 1.46 9.24 15.52
N LEU A 19 0.38 8.66 14.99
CA LEU A 19 -0.89 9.36 14.82
C LEU A 19 -1.41 9.95 16.15
N LYS A 20 -1.40 9.17 17.24
CA LYS A 20 -1.90 9.62 18.56
C LYS A 20 -1.14 10.84 19.06
N GLN A 21 0.14 10.93 18.82
CA GLN A 21 0.97 12.06 19.27
C GLN A 21 0.85 13.27 18.35
N LEU A 22 0.48 13.08 17.10
CA LEU A 22 0.31 14.16 16.13
C LEU A 22 -1.09 14.78 16.15
N LEU A 23 -2.09 14.13 16.76
CA LEU A 23 -3.44 14.67 16.88
C LEU A 23 -3.50 16.05 17.58
N PRO A 24 -2.78 16.30 18.70
CA PRO A 24 -2.75 17.63 19.31
C PRO A 24 -2.20 18.69 18.35
N ILE A 25 -1.20 18.35 17.54
CA ILE A 25 -0.63 19.28 16.54
C ILE A 25 -1.66 19.57 15.44
N ALA A 26 -2.42 18.56 15.00
CA ALA A 26 -3.50 18.76 14.03
C ALA A 26 -4.57 19.73 14.56
N ALA A 27 -4.88 19.69 15.85
CA ALA A 27 -5.83 20.60 16.47
C ALA A 27 -5.29 22.04 16.66
N MET A 28 -3.96 22.22 16.66
CA MET A 28 -3.37 23.56 16.80
C MET A 28 -3.72 24.51 15.65
N VAL A 29 -4.14 24.00 14.50
CA VAL A 29 -4.60 24.84 13.37
C VAL A 29 -5.85 25.65 13.69
N MET A 30 -6.59 25.31 14.75
CA MET A 30 -7.72 26.12 15.26
C MET A 30 -7.26 27.46 15.84
N VAL A 31 -6.06 27.51 16.40
CA VAL A 31 -5.52 28.71 17.04
C VAL A 31 -4.52 29.42 16.14
N ASP A 32 -3.78 28.66 15.32
CA ASP A 32 -2.78 29.15 14.39
C ASP A 32 -2.95 28.42 13.06
N PRO A 33 -3.63 29.04 12.07
CA PRO A 33 -3.86 28.43 10.76
C PRO A 33 -2.57 28.11 9.99
N ASP A 34 -1.45 28.73 10.33
CA ASP A 34 -0.13 28.47 9.74
C ASP A 34 0.57 27.27 10.39
N ALA A 35 0.00 26.73 11.47
CA ALA A 35 0.49 25.55 12.17
C ALA A 35 0.21 24.22 11.43
N LYS A 36 -0.10 24.25 10.14
CA LYS A 36 -0.34 23.04 9.36
C LYS A 36 0.86 22.10 9.41
N LEU A 37 0.57 20.83 9.67
CA LEU A 37 1.49 19.74 9.55
C LEU A 37 1.42 19.19 8.12
N ASN A 38 2.53 18.85 7.51
CA ASN A 38 2.53 18.07 6.28
C ASN A 38 2.53 16.57 6.64
N PRO A 39 1.41 15.83 6.45
CA PRO A 39 1.35 14.41 6.80
C PRO A 39 2.35 13.55 6.01
N ASP A 40 2.67 13.94 4.76
CA ASP A 40 3.61 13.21 3.89
C ASP A 40 5.07 13.35 4.35
N ALA A 41 5.37 14.36 5.15
CA ALA A 41 6.70 14.53 5.72
C ALA A 41 6.94 13.73 7.01
N VAL A 42 5.91 13.04 7.51
CA VAL A 42 6.03 12.18 8.70
C VAL A 42 6.40 10.77 8.23
N PRO A 43 7.58 10.26 8.62
CA PRO A 43 7.96 8.89 8.28
C PRO A 43 6.98 7.85 8.80
N ASP A 44 6.92 6.92 9.22
CA ASP A 44 6.15 5.88 9.92
C ASP A 44 4.60 6.00 9.96
N LEU A 45 3.98 6.96 9.26
CA LEU A 45 2.53 7.00 9.04
C LEU A 45 2.15 6.16 7.82
N THR A 46 1.11 5.34 7.96
CA THR A 46 0.45 4.71 6.83
C THR A 46 -0.29 5.74 5.97
N THR A 47 -0.63 5.38 4.74
CA THR A 47 -1.43 6.24 3.85
C THR A 47 -2.75 6.63 4.50
N THR A 48 -3.46 5.68 5.10
CA THR A 48 -4.72 5.94 5.82
C THR A 48 -4.54 6.90 7.00
N GLU A 49 -3.44 6.78 7.76
CA GLU A 49 -3.15 7.69 8.87
C GLU A 49 -2.79 9.09 8.39
N ARG A 50 -2.09 9.22 7.25
CA ARG A 50 -1.82 10.52 6.60
C ARG A 50 -3.11 11.18 6.13
N GLU A 51 -3.99 10.43 5.47
CA GLU A 51 -5.29 10.92 5.02
C GLU A 51 -6.16 11.36 6.20
N LEU A 52 -6.23 10.56 7.27
CA LEU A 52 -6.95 10.90 8.49
C LEU A 52 -6.38 12.16 9.16
N LEU A 53 -5.07 12.27 9.28
CA LEU A 53 -4.42 13.44 9.87
C LEU A 53 -4.69 14.70 9.04
N GLY A 54 -4.65 14.59 7.71
CA GLY A 54 -5.03 15.66 6.79
C GLY A 54 -6.49 16.06 6.92
N ALA A 55 -7.41 15.10 6.95
CA ALA A 55 -8.83 15.33 7.12
C ALA A 55 -9.16 15.99 8.46
N LEU A 56 -8.50 15.58 9.55
CA LEU A 56 -8.65 16.21 10.86
C LEU A 56 -8.15 17.67 10.89
N GLN A 57 -7.06 17.97 10.23
CA GLN A 57 -6.60 19.36 10.10
C GLN A 57 -7.60 20.24 9.35
N VAL A 58 -8.19 19.72 8.25
CA VAL A 58 -9.23 20.42 7.50
C VAL A 58 -10.46 20.62 8.37
N PHE A 59 -10.91 19.59 9.09
CA PHE A 59 -12.00 19.68 10.04
C PHE A 59 -11.79 20.79 11.08
N PHE A 60 -10.65 20.79 11.76
CA PHE A 60 -10.34 21.79 12.79
C PHE A 60 -10.23 23.21 12.22
N LEU A 61 -9.67 23.35 11.02
CA LEU A 61 -9.56 24.65 10.36
C LEU A 61 -10.94 25.21 9.95
N ASN A 62 -11.81 24.36 9.40
CA ASN A 62 -13.16 24.76 9.01
C ASN A 62 -14.01 25.08 10.25
N LEU A 63 -13.91 24.27 11.30
CA LEU A 63 -14.59 24.52 12.55
C LEU A 63 -14.20 25.89 13.16
N SER A 64 -12.89 26.20 13.20
CA SER A 64 -12.40 27.49 13.67
C SER A 64 -13.00 28.66 12.88
N ARG A 65 -13.01 28.57 11.56
CA ARG A 65 -13.58 29.61 10.69
C ARG A 65 -15.08 29.80 10.90
N GLN A 66 -15.84 28.72 11.02
CA GLN A 66 -17.29 28.79 11.25
C GLN A 66 -17.62 29.39 12.60
N LEU A 67 -16.82 29.11 13.64
CA LEU A 67 -16.95 29.74 14.93
C LEU A 67 -16.62 31.24 14.89
N ASP A 68 -15.63 31.66 14.12
CA ASP A 68 -15.29 33.07 13.91
C ASP A 68 -16.41 33.83 13.16
N ASP A 69 -17.09 33.12 12.23
CA ASP A 69 -18.21 33.64 11.45
C ASP A 69 -19.57 33.63 12.23
N ASN A 70 -19.57 33.28 13.52
CA ASN A 70 -20.75 33.15 14.40
C ASN A 70 -21.81 32.18 13.89
N VAL A 71 -21.41 31.12 13.17
CA VAL A 71 -22.29 29.98 12.84
C VAL A 71 -22.66 29.26 14.14
N ASP A 72 -23.87 28.70 14.17
CA ASP A 72 -24.29 27.89 15.32
C ASP A 72 -23.33 26.73 15.58
N VAL A 73 -22.86 26.58 16.81
CA VAL A 73 -21.83 25.62 17.19
C VAL A 73 -22.25 24.17 16.88
N GLU A 74 -23.56 23.85 17.11
CA GLU A 74 -24.07 22.51 16.88
C GLU A 74 -24.10 22.22 15.38
N GLU A 75 -24.48 23.19 14.56
CA GLU A 75 -24.49 23.07 13.10
C GLU A 75 -23.07 22.95 12.54
N ALA A 76 -22.13 23.78 12.99
CA ALA A 76 -20.74 23.75 12.60
C ALA A 76 -20.08 22.38 12.91
N ILE A 77 -20.32 21.83 14.10
CA ILE A 77 -19.82 20.53 14.51
C ILE A 77 -20.46 19.41 13.67
N ALA A 78 -21.78 19.45 13.48
CA ALA A 78 -22.50 18.42 12.72
C ALA A 78 -22.01 18.34 11.26
N GLN A 79 -21.85 19.49 10.62
CA GLN A 79 -21.30 19.57 9.26
C GLN A 79 -19.86 19.05 9.21
N GLY A 80 -19.00 19.51 10.12
CA GLY A 80 -17.61 19.09 10.16
C GLY A 80 -17.44 17.59 10.40
N ILE A 81 -18.28 16.98 11.26
CA ILE A 81 -18.30 15.52 11.47
C ILE A 81 -18.74 14.79 10.20
N ALA A 82 -19.73 15.30 9.46
CA ALA A 82 -20.16 14.70 8.20
C ALA A 82 -19.02 14.73 7.17
N GLU A 83 -18.36 15.88 7.00
CA GLU A 83 -17.20 16.03 6.09
C GLU A 83 -16.03 15.11 6.48
N LEU A 84 -15.72 15.04 7.79
CA LEU A 84 -14.68 14.15 8.30
C LEU A 84 -15.04 12.68 8.05
N ARG A 85 -16.28 12.29 8.31
CA ARG A 85 -16.76 10.94 8.05
C ARG A 85 -16.61 10.56 6.57
N ASP A 86 -17.03 11.44 5.66
CA ASP A 86 -16.90 11.20 4.21
C ASP A 86 -15.43 11.08 3.76
N ALA A 87 -14.54 11.86 4.40
CA ALA A 87 -13.11 11.80 4.13
C ALA A 87 -12.45 10.50 4.60
N ILE A 88 -12.94 9.90 5.71
CA ILE A 88 -12.38 8.67 6.29
C ILE A 88 -13.09 7.39 5.85
N THR A 89 -14.30 7.48 5.27
CA THR A 89 -15.07 6.32 4.80
C THR A 89 -14.68 5.88 3.40
N LYS A 90 -13.66 6.47 2.80
CA LYS A 90 -13.04 5.84 1.62
C LYS A 90 -12.66 4.41 1.98
N GLU A 91 -13.21 3.46 1.25
CA GLU A 91 -12.80 2.06 1.38
C GLU A 91 -11.28 2.01 1.28
N PRO A 92 -10.58 1.32 2.19
CA PRO A 92 -9.14 1.16 2.12
C PRO A 92 -8.81 0.58 0.74
N GLN A 93 -8.13 1.35 -0.08
CA GLN A 93 -7.69 0.91 -1.39
C GLN A 93 -6.32 0.31 -1.20
N LEU A 94 -6.22 -1.01 -1.34
CA LEU A 94 -4.92 -1.69 -1.38
C LEU A 94 -3.99 -0.97 -2.34
N GLN A 95 -2.76 -0.74 -1.92
CA GLN A 95 -1.72 -0.13 -2.74
C GLN A 95 -0.54 -1.07 -2.89
N PHE A 96 0.11 -1.01 -4.04
CA PHE A 96 1.34 -1.74 -4.33
C PHE A 96 2.50 -0.76 -4.49
N PRO A 97 3.16 -0.38 -3.39
CA PRO A 97 4.34 0.49 -3.47
C PRO A 97 5.47 -0.14 -4.29
N THR A 98 5.52 -1.47 -4.29
CA THR A 98 6.54 -2.22 -5.02
C THR A 98 5.94 -3.46 -5.67
N LEU A 99 6.19 -3.63 -6.97
CA LEU A 99 5.98 -4.86 -7.71
C LEU A 99 7.25 -5.18 -8.51
N ALA A 100 7.86 -6.35 -8.29
CA ALA A 100 9.13 -6.72 -8.93
C ALA A 100 9.23 -8.22 -9.26
N LEU A 101 9.96 -8.54 -10.34
CA LEU A 101 10.38 -9.90 -10.64
C LEU A 101 11.79 -10.13 -10.11
N CYS A 102 11.91 -11.05 -9.18
CA CYS A 102 13.11 -11.29 -8.41
C CYS A 102 13.67 -12.69 -8.63
N TYR A 103 14.97 -12.84 -8.39
CA TYR A 103 15.60 -14.15 -8.28
C TYR A 103 15.91 -14.53 -6.82
N LYS A 104 15.82 -13.58 -5.88
CA LYS A 104 16.01 -13.81 -4.46
C LYS A 104 15.19 -12.82 -3.65
N VAL A 105 14.56 -13.31 -2.56
CA VAL A 105 13.87 -12.50 -1.55
C VAL A 105 14.28 -13.02 -0.19
N ASP A 106 14.81 -12.13 0.65
CA ASP A 106 15.24 -12.44 2.03
C ASP A 106 14.24 -11.89 3.07
N GLY A 107 13.26 -11.04 2.67
CA GLY A 107 12.23 -10.44 3.54
C GLY A 107 11.69 -9.14 2.96
N PHE A 108 10.86 -8.43 3.74
CA PHE A 108 10.33 -7.12 3.37
C PHE A 108 11.46 -6.14 3.04
N GLY A 109 11.38 -5.48 1.87
CA GLY A 109 12.41 -4.55 1.40
C GLY A 109 13.77 -5.17 1.09
N LYS A 110 13.92 -6.51 1.22
CA LYS A 110 15.18 -7.22 1.03
C LYS A 110 15.05 -8.24 -0.09
N TYR A 111 15.17 -7.77 -1.32
CA TYR A 111 15.06 -8.59 -2.51
C TYR A 111 16.14 -8.24 -3.54
N LYS A 112 16.35 -9.15 -4.47
CA LYS A 112 17.23 -8.96 -5.63
C LYS A 112 16.40 -9.19 -6.88
N GLN A 113 16.08 -8.10 -7.57
CA GLN A 113 15.37 -8.13 -8.84
C GLN A 113 16.33 -8.40 -9.99
N PHE A 114 15.79 -8.85 -11.10
CA PHE A 114 16.55 -8.95 -12.35
C PHE A 114 16.85 -7.54 -12.90
N ASP A 115 18.02 -7.35 -13.51
CA ASP A 115 18.42 -6.07 -14.09
C ASP A 115 17.49 -5.64 -15.24
N HIS A 116 16.91 -6.61 -15.94
CA HIS A 116 15.88 -6.44 -16.96
C HIS A 116 15.01 -7.69 -17.04
N TYR A 117 13.78 -7.54 -17.45
CA TYR A 117 12.81 -8.64 -17.53
C TYR A 117 12.75 -9.22 -18.95
N ARG A 118 13.87 -9.73 -19.42
CA ARG A 118 13.98 -10.45 -20.71
C ARG A 118 14.33 -11.90 -20.46
N TYR A 119 13.46 -12.79 -20.89
CA TYR A 119 13.56 -14.22 -20.64
C TYR A 119 13.71 -14.99 -21.96
N LEU A 120 14.44 -16.10 -21.94
CA LEU A 120 14.66 -16.90 -23.14
C LEU A 120 13.38 -17.67 -23.51
N ALA A 121 12.92 -17.50 -24.74
CA ALA A 121 11.74 -18.21 -25.24
C ALA A 121 11.98 -19.74 -25.27
N HIS A 122 10.90 -20.49 -25.13
CA HIS A 122 10.89 -21.96 -25.16
C HIS A 122 11.68 -22.64 -24.02
N THR A 123 12.05 -21.91 -22.99
CA THR A 123 12.70 -22.44 -21.77
C THR A 123 11.84 -22.21 -20.55
N GLU A 124 11.88 -23.15 -19.61
CA GLU A 124 11.26 -22.97 -18.30
C GLU A 124 12.18 -22.14 -17.41
N GLN A 125 11.68 -21.07 -16.85
CA GLN A 125 12.44 -20.19 -15.97
C GLN A 125 11.61 -19.85 -14.76
N GLN A 126 12.18 -20.07 -13.57
CA GLN A 126 11.53 -19.70 -12.32
C GLN A 126 11.84 -18.27 -11.97
N VAL A 127 10.81 -17.52 -11.59
CA VAL A 127 10.92 -16.16 -11.11
C VAL A 127 10.08 -16.02 -9.85
N ILE A 128 10.50 -15.12 -8.97
CA ILE A 128 9.74 -14.75 -7.76
C ILE A 128 9.01 -13.46 -8.09
N VAL A 129 7.69 -13.50 -8.06
CA VAL A 129 6.85 -12.31 -8.08
C VAL A 129 6.81 -11.78 -6.66
N TYR A 130 7.37 -10.60 -6.44
CA TYR A 130 7.44 -9.91 -5.16
C TYR A 130 6.54 -8.68 -5.19
N VAL A 131 5.67 -8.55 -4.19
CA VAL A 131 4.73 -7.43 -4.07
C VAL A 131 4.77 -6.90 -2.65
N GLU A 132 5.02 -5.61 -2.48
CA GLU A 132 4.78 -4.91 -1.21
C GLU A 132 3.38 -4.33 -1.24
N ILE A 133 2.68 -4.42 -0.10
CA ILE A 133 1.27 -4.06 0.01
C ILE A 133 1.07 -3.16 1.22
N GLU A 134 0.39 -2.05 0.99
CA GLU A 134 -0.06 -1.11 2.02
C GLU A 134 -1.59 -1.01 2.03
N ASP A 135 -2.13 -0.39 3.09
CA ASP A 135 -3.56 -0.10 3.29
C ASP A 135 -4.48 -1.33 3.28
N PHE A 136 -3.97 -2.45 3.78
CA PHE A 136 -4.72 -3.66 4.02
C PHE A 136 -5.38 -3.68 5.40
N SER A 137 -6.39 -4.53 5.55
CA SER A 137 -7.11 -4.71 6.81
C SER A 137 -6.46 -5.76 7.70
N SER A 138 -6.58 -5.54 9.01
CA SER A 138 -6.22 -6.53 10.03
C SER A 138 -7.28 -6.55 11.12
N LYS A 139 -7.61 -7.73 11.64
CA LYS A 139 -8.57 -7.92 12.74
C LYS A 139 -7.88 -8.53 13.95
N LEU A 140 -8.20 -8.01 15.13
CA LEU A 140 -7.76 -8.59 16.39
C LEU A 140 -8.57 -9.86 16.67
N ASN A 141 -7.88 -10.99 16.90
CA ASN A 141 -8.53 -12.25 17.27
C ASN A 141 -8.72 -12.36 18.81
N GLU A 142 -9.38 -13.42 19.25
CA GLU A 142 -9.65 -13.68 20.67
C GLU A 142 -8.38 -13.90 21.50
N ASN A 143 -7.26 -14.24 20.87
CA ASN A 143 -5.95 -14.43 21.52
C ASN A 143 -5.13 -13.13 21.63
N GLY A 144 -5.69 -11.98 21.20
CA GLY A 144 -4.99 -10.70 21.21
C GLY A 144 -3.96 -10.55 20.09
N GLU A 145 -4.08 -11.34 19.00
CA GLU A 145 -3.21 -11.25 17.82
C GLU A 145 -3.95 -10.55 16.67
N TRP A 146 -3.25 -9.70 15.97
CA TRP A 146 -3.69 -9.13 14.70
C TRP A 146 -3.55 -10.16 13.58
N VAL A 147 -4.63 -10.43 12.89
CA VAL A 147 -4.70 -11.35 11.75
C VAL A 147 -4.90 -10.56 10.48
N THR A 148 -4.04 -10.79 9.49
CA THR A 148 -4.13 -10.25 8.13
C THR A 148 -4.30 -11.43 7.17
N GLN A 149 -5.18 -11.31 6.18
CA GLN A 149 -5.43 -12.34 5.17
C GLN A 149 -5.50 -11.69 3.79
N LEU A 150 -4.49 -11.96 2.96
CA LEU A 150 -4.39 -11.45 1.59
C LEU A 150 -4.35 -12.61 0.61
N ALA A 151 -5.15 -12.54 -0.44
CA ALA A 151 -5.16 -13.52 -1.51
C ALA A 151 -4.50 -12.94 -2.77
N GLN A 152 -3.60 -13.70 -3.42
CA GLN A 152 -2.86 -13.28 -4.61
C GLN A 152 -3.10 -14.24 -5.77
N GLN A 153 -3.22 -13.69 -6.98
CA GLN A 153 -3.23 -14.42 -8.23
C GLN A 153 -2.35 -13.71 -9.25
N VAL A 154 -1.60 -14.49 -10.02
CA VAL A 154 -0.75 -13.98 -11.11
C VAL A 154 -1.27 -14.48 -12.45
N THR A 155 -1.39 -13.57 -13.42
CA THR A 155 -1.85 -13.86 -14.78
C THR A 155 -0.89 -13.22 -15.80
N ILE A 156 -0.51 -13.97 -16.81
CA ILE A 156 0.30 -13.45 -17.93
C ILE A 156 -0.62 -13.18 -19.12
N TYR A 157 -0.52 -11.99 -19.69
CA TYR A 157 -1.24 -11.54 -20.87
C TYR A 157 -0.27 -11.32 -22.02
N SER A 158 -0.72 -11.61 -23.24
CA SER A 158 0.03 -11.20 -24.44
C SER A 158 -0.15 -9.69 -24.65
N ASP A 159 0.93 -8.98 -24.97
CA ASP A 159 0.88 -7.55 -25.30
C ASP A 159 0.07 -7.30 -26.60
N ARG A 160 0.17 -8.24 -27.55
CA ARG A 160 -0.45 -8.11 -28.87
C ARG A 160 -1.98 -8.05 -28.83
N ASP A 161 -2.60 -8.94 -28.04
CA ASP A 161 -4.05 -9.16 -28.07
C ASP A 161 -4.73 -8.93 -26.71
N GLY A 162 -3.95 -8.66 -25.65
CA GLY A 162 -4.45 -8.52 -24.28
C GLY A 162 -5.11 -9.80 -23.73
N ILE A 163 -4.79 -10.97 -24.33
CA ILE A 163 -5.41 -12.25 -23.98
C ILE A 163 -4.60 -12.91 -22.88
N PRO A 164 -5.25 -13.46 -21.83
CA PRO A 164 -4.56 -14.25 -20.82
C PRO A 164 -4.00 -15.55 -21.44
N VAL A 165 -2.69 -15.70 -21.38
CA VAL A 165 -1.98 -16.88 -21.92
C VAL A 165 -1.55 -17.87 -20.85
N TRP A 166 -1.56 -17.43 -19.60
CA TRP A 166 -1.24 -18.26 -18.44
C TRP A 166 -1.78 -17.66 -17.14
N ARG A 167 -2.11 -18.51 -16.17
CA ARG A 167 -2.56 -18.12 -14.83
C ARG A 167 -1.98 -19.06 -13.78
N SER A 168 -1.67 -18.56 -12.61
CA SER A 168 -1.05 -19.30 -11.50
C SER A 168 -1.98 -20.31 -10.80
N GLY A 169 -3.20 -20.51 -11.30
CA GLY A 169 -4.24 -21.30 -10.65
C GLY A 169 -5.20 -20.45 -9.82
N ASP A 170 -5.73 -21.03 -8.73
CA ASP A 170 -6.60 -20.32 -7.80
C ASP A 170 -5.82 -19.28 -7.00
N MET A 171 -6.54 -18.31 -6.42
CA MET A 171 -5.93 -17.31 -5.53
C MET A 171 -5.29 -17.99 -4.33
N GLN A 172 -4.02 -17.67 -4.08
CA GLN A 172 -3.29 -18.20 -2.94
C GLN A 172 -3.44 -17.25 -1.76
N VAL A 173 -4.03 -17.74 -0.67
CA VAL A 173 -4.23 -16.96 0.55
C VAL A 173 -3.01 -17.05 1.46
N ALA A 174 -2.44 -15.89 1.78
CA ALA A 174 -1.43 -15.75 2.82
C ALA A 174 -2.09 -15.22 4.10
N THR A 175 -1.84 -15.87 5.21
CA THR A 175 -2.33 -15.45 6.53
C THR A 175 -1.15 -15.12 7.42
N ASP A 176 -1.09 -13.90 7.96
CA ASP A 176 -0.13 -13.50 8.99
C ASP A 176 -0.83 -13.29 10.33
N ARG A 177 -0.11 -13.60 11.42
CA ARG A 177 -0.55 -13.38 12.79
C ARG A 177 0.55 -12.66 13.54
N SER A 178 0.24 -11.52 14.12
CA SER A 178 1.21 -10.68 14.83
C SER A 178 0.63 -10.09 16.09
N ARG A 179 1.47 -9.92 17.12
CA ARG A 179 1.07 -9.20 18.35
C ARG A 179 0.93 -7.69 18.15
N LYS A 180 1.58 -7.13 17.12
CA LYS A 180 1.45 -5.73 16.74
C LYS A 180 0.71 -5.64 15.41
N LYS A 181 -0.13 -4.63 15.24
CA LYS A 181 -0.76 -4.35 13.95
C LYS A 181 0.34 -4.03 12.93
N ARG A 182 0.33 -4.73 11.80
CA ARG A 182 1.25 -4.44 10.70
C ARG A 182 0.67 -3.35 9.82
N HIS A 183 1.56 -2.53 9.27
CA HIS A 183 1.23 -1.49 8.29
C HIS A 183 1.88 -1.79 6.95
N ASP A 184 2.84 -2.71 6.94
CA ASP A 184 3.60 -3.18 5.81
C ASP A 184 3.43 -4.69 5.66
N PHE A 185 3.21 -5.16 4.47
CA PHE A 185 3.12 -6.56 4.13
C PHE A 185 3.79 -6.84 2.79
N PHE A 186 4.25 -8.06 2.60
CA PHE A 186 4.71 -8.50 1.29
C PHE A 186 4.20 -9.88 0.97
N LEU A 187 3.87 -10.09 -0.28
CA LEU A 187 3.58 -11.39 -0.84
C LEU A 187 4.69 -11.80 -1.78
N LEU A 188 4.97 -13.08 -1.80
CA LEU A 188 5.86 -13.67 -2.79
C LEU A 188 5.20 -14.90 -3.39
N GLN A 189 5.32 -15.05 -4.69
CA GLN A 189 4.89 -16.24 -5.41
C GLN A 189 5.96 -16.67 -6.39
N ILE A 190 6.42 -17.90 -6.24
CA ILE A 190 7.33 -18.49 -7.22
C ILE A 190 6.49 -18.99 -8.39
N ILE A 191 6.75 -18.47 -9.56
CA ILE A 191 6.11 -18.94 -10.80
C ILE A 191 7.14 -19.50 -11.76
N THR A 192 6.71 -20.41 -12.60
CA THR A 192 7.48 -20.88 -13.74
C THR A 192 6.92 -20.23 -15.01
N ILE A 193 7.73 -19.40 -15.67
CA ILE A 193 7.36 -18.82 -16.97
C ILE A 193 7.20 -19.98 -17.97
N PRO A 194 6.01 -20.10 -18.62
CA PRO A 194 5.71 -21.23 -19.48
C PRO A 194 6.61 -21.27 -20.72
N LYS A 195 7.18 -22.43 -21.03
CA LYS A 195 7.95 -22.63 -22.27
C LYS A 195 7.12 -22.48 -23.56
N ALA A 196 5.80 -22.49 -23.44
CA ALA A 196 4.90 -22.29 -24.59
C ALA A 196 4.85 -20.82 -25.05
N LEU A 197 5.39 -19.87 -24.28
CA LEU A 197 5.43 -18.47 -24.68
C LEU A 197 6.41 -18.28 -25.82
N SER A 198 5.93 -17.70 -26.92
CA SER A 198 6.74 -17.33 -28.09
C SER A 198 7.49 -16.02 -27.85
N VAL A 199 8.42 -15.70 -28.75
CA VAL A 199 9.12 -14.39 -28.75
C VAL A 199 8.11 -13.26 -28.86
N GLY A 200 8.21 -12.25 -27.95
CA GLY A 200 7.32 -11.11 -27.89
C GLY A 200 7.24 -10.47 -26.51
N LYS A 201 6.43 -9.42 -26.41
CA LYS A 201 6.17 -8.72 -25.15
C LYS A 201 4.94 -9.29 -24.47
N TYR A 202 4.98 -9.26 -23.16
CA TYR A 202 3.95 -9.78 -22.27
C TYR A 202 3.79 -8.87 -21.06
N HIS A 203 2.61 -8.92 -20.41
CA HIS A 203 2.33 -8.27 -19.15
C HIS A 203 2.04 -9.34 -18.09
N LEU A 204 2.79 -9.34 -17.02
CA LEU A 204 2.51 -10.13 -15.84
C LEU A 204 1.70 -9.25 -14.90
N LYS A 205 0.40 -9.56 -14.76
CA LYS A 205 -0.52 -8.88 -13.86
C LYS A 205 -0.61 -9.63 -12.54
N VAL A 206 -0.49 -8.90 -11.45
CA VAL A 206 -0.76 -9.37 -10.10
C VAL A 206 -2.08 -8.79 -9.63
N HIS A 207 -2.97 -9.64 -9.17
CA HIS A 207 -4.22 -9.27 -8.52
C HIS A 207 -4.16 -9.71 -7.06
N VAL A 208 -4.45 -8.80 -6.14
CA VAL A 208 -4.52 -9.08 -4.70
C VAL A 208 -5.88 -8.68 -4.18
N ARG A 209 -6.45 -9.52 -3.31
CA ARG A 209 -7.67 -9.25 -2.56
C ARG A 209 -7.41 -9.37 -1.07
N ASP A 210 -7.87 -8.39 -0.33
CA ASP A 210 -7.96 -8.44 1.13
C ASP A 210 -9.20 -9.25 1.54
N GLU A 211 -9.00 -10.42 2.11
CA GLU A 211 -10.08 -11.33 2.51
C GLU A 211 -10.91 -10.80 3.70
N LEU A 212 -10.41 -9.77 4.40
CA LEU A 212 -11.10 -9.20 5.56
C LEU A 212 -11.99 -8.01 5.21
N SER A 213 -11.57 -7.17 4.26
CA SER A 213 -12.32 -5.99 3.79
C SER A 213 -13.03 -6.22 2.46
N GLY A 214 -12.52 -7.14 1.64
CA GLY A 214 -12.95 -7.32 0.26
C GLY A 214 -12.31 -6.33 -0.72
N ALA A 215 -11.42 -5.45 -0.26
CA ALA A 215 -10.69 -4.53 -1.13
C ALA A 215 -9.79 -5.30 -2.11
N GLU A 216 -9.71 -4.81 -3.34
CA GLU A 216 -8.91 -5.42 -4.40
C GLU A 216 -8.00 -4.39 -5.04
N ALA A 217 -6.80 -4.82 -5.44
CA ALA A 217 -5.89 -4.04 -6.24
C ALA A 217 -5.19 -4.90 -7.27
N GLU A 218 -4.77 -4.28 -8.37
CA GLU A 218 -3.99 -4.95 -9.40
C GLU A 218 -2.92 -4.02 -9.98
N ASP A 219 -1.78 -4.61 -10.33
CA ASP A 219 -0.70 -3.93 -11.04
C ASP A 219 -0.02 -4.91 -11.99
N ALA A 220 0.78 -4.40 -12.94
CA ALA A 220 1.39 -5.22 -13.96
C ALA A 220 2.85 -4.83 -14.26
N ILE A 221 3.66 -5.85 -14.55
CA ILE A 221 5.03 -5.70 -15.03
C ILE A 221 5.11 -6.15 -16.49
N GLU A 222 5.72 -5.34 -17.33
CA GLU A 222 6.10 -5.76 -18.67
C GLU A 222 7.35 -6.67 -18.65
N PHE A 223 7.32 -7.72 -19.45
CA PHE A 223 8.49 -8.54 -19.71
C PHE A 223 8.53 -9.00 -21.17
N GLU A 224 9.69 -9.44 -21.62
CA GLU A 224 9.91 -9.83 -23.01
C GLU A 224 10.48 -11.24 -23.09
N MET A 225 9.92 -12.06 -23.98
CA MET A 225 10.50 -13.34 -24.39
C MET A 225 11.38 -13.11 -25.61
N VAL A 226 12.67 -13.46 -25.51
CA VAL A 226 13.67 -13.25 -26.57
C VAL A 226 14.19 -14.57 -27.13
N ALA A 227 14.58 -14.56 -28.40
CA ALA A 227 15.18 -15.76 -29.07
C ALA A 227 16.69 -15.88 -28.82
N ASP A 228 17.39 -14.73 -28.65
CA ASP A 228 18.85 -14.74 -28.47
C ASP A 228 19.20 -14.85 -26.99
N PRO A 229 19.90 -15.91 -26.55
CA PRO A 229 20.34 -16.07 -25.16
C PRO A 229 21.21 -14.92 -24.63
N LYS A 230 21.86 -14.16 -25.52
CA LYS A 230 22.70 -13.02 -25.11
C LYS A 230 21.85 -11.82 -24.62
N LEU A 231 20.60 -11.76 -25.05
CA LEU A 231 19.65 -10.71 -24.64
C LEU A 231 18.85 -11.12 -23.41
N ALA A 232 18.81 -12.41 -23.10
CA ALA A 232 18.09 -12.93 -21.95
C ALA A 232 18.85 -12.64 -20.64
N VAL A 233 18.08 -12.44 -19.57
CA VAL A 233 18.63 -12.34 -18.22
C VAL A 233 19.33 -13.64 -17.85
N ARG A 234 20.46 -13.55 -17.17
CA ARG A 234 21.14 -14.73 -16.63
C ARG A 234 20.44 -15.14 -15.34
N MET A 235 19.96 -16.37 -15.34
CA MET A 235 19.46 -16.98 -14.11
C MET A 235 20.64 -17.28 -13.19
N PRO A 236 20.57 -16.97 -11.90
CA PRO A 236 21.63 -17.23 -10.93
C PRO A 236 21.82 -18.73 -10.64
#